data_22f8d20ff535bd6c63fe238ca04bdac6
#
_entry.id   22f8d20ff535bd6c63fe238ca04bdac6
#
_cell.length_a   1.000
_cell.length_b   1.000
_cell.length_c   1.000
_cell.angle_alpha   90.00
_cell.angle_beta   90.00
_cell.angle_gamma   90.00
#
_symmetry.space_group_name_H-M   'P 1'
#
loop_
_entity.id
_entity.type
_entity.pdbx_description
1 polymer ?
#
loop_
_entity_poly.entity_id
_entity_poly.type
_entity_poly.pdbx_seq_one_letter_code
_entity_poly.pdbx_strand_id
1 'polypeptide(L)'
;MGSDTKTAEAFANSWNNLPEGSVYTKDQFEDWFAPLTRKDIEGKSVLELGCGNGSLMVHMVIWKPEYLEGVDLGDSVVTAEINLAGRENVQVTKGDLVEFTSPEPFDIVYCIGVLHHLQSPEKGFESVIRNTKAGGNFHCWVYAREGNAVIRYIVDPVRKVASVLPWWMTKYFFATPLVVPFYLYAKLMKLLPKIALFKKLPLYEYALWIAEREFAFFRHVAFDQLVTPQTAYIPKATIEQWLTSRKEIDQKTTYIIMRNGNSWKFGGKIATS
;
A
#
# COMPACT_ATOMS: atom_id res chain seq x y z
N MET A 1 0.12 -20.55 -13.30
CA MET A 1 0.18 -19.57 -12.21
C MET A 1 -0.15 -18.21 -12.76
N GLY A 2 -1.16 -17.55 -12.22
CA GLY A 2 -1.56 -16.21 -12.61
C GLY A 2 -0.47 -15.17 -12.25
N SER A 3 -0.51 -13.99 -12.86
CA SER A 3 0.46 -12.91 -12.59
C SER A 3 0.35 -12.42 -11.14
N ASP A 4 -0.85 -12.41 -10.57
CA ASP A 4 -1.08 -11.97 -9.19
C ASP A 4 -0.46 -12.94 -8.17
N THR A 5 -0.50 -14.26 -8.44
CA THR A 5 0.20 -15.26 -7.62
C THR A 5 1.71 -15.05 -7.61
N LYS A 6 2.33 -14.79 -8.77
CA LYS A 6 3.77 -14.50 -8.83
C LYS A 6 4.15 -13.22 -8.09
N THR A 7 3.29 -12.22 -8.14
CA THR A 7 3.47 -10.97 -7.40
C THR A 7 3.37 -11.21 -5.90
N ALA A 8 2.38 -11.96 -5.43
CA ALA A 8 2.21 -12.33 -4.02
C ALA A 8 3.40 -13.16 -3.50
N GLU A 9 3.90 -14.13 -4.29
CA GLU A 9 5.10 -14.91 -3.94
C GLU A 9 6.36 -14.04 -3.82
N ALA A 10 6.55 -13.08 -4.74
CA ALA A 10 7.69 -12.16 -4.69
C ALA A 10 7.66 -11.29 -3.41
N PHE A 11 6.48 -10.79 -3.04
CA PHE A 11 6.31 -10.05 -1.79
C PHE A 11 6.48 -10.95 -0.57
N ALA A 12 5.88 -12.14 -0.53
CA ALA A 12 6.03 -13.08 0.58
C ALA A 12 7.50 -13.40 0.84
N ASN A 13 8.29 -13.69 -0.21
CA ASN A 13 9.73 -13.93 -0.09
C ASN A 13 10.49 -12.70 0.44
N SER A 14 10.08 -11.48 0.08
CA SER A 14 10.69 -10.26 0.59
C SER A 14 10.34 -10.02 2.06
N TRP A 15 9.08 -10.16 2.43
CA TRP A 15 8.53 -9.81 3.74
C TRP A 15 8.82 -10.84 4.83
N ASN A 16 8.90 -12.14 4.49
CA ASN A 16 9.26 -13.20 5.42
C ASN A 16 10.71 -13.11 5.94
N ASN A 17 11.55 -12.29 5.29
CA ASN A 17 12.93 -12.01 5.72
C ASN A 17 13.06 -10.71 6.53
N LEU A 18 11.97 -10.09 6.94
CA LEU A 18 11.97 -8.90 7.78
C LEU A 18 11.87 -9.28 9.26
N PRO A 19 12.27 -8.37 10.19
CA PRO A 19 12.07 -8.58 11.61
C PRO A 19 10.60 -8.81 11.96
N GLU A 20 10.35 -9.55 13.05
CA GLU A 20 9.01 -9.73 13.61
C GLU A 20 8.33 -8.39 13.93
N GLY A 21 7.01 -8.35 13.86
CA GLY A 21 6.19 -7.17 14.10
C GLY A 21 5.99 -6.31 12.86
N SER A 22 5.73 -5.03 13.06
CA SER A 22 5.53 -4.11 11.95
C SER A 22 6.85 -3.54 11.44
N VAL A 23 7.02 -3.56 10.11
CA VAL A 23 8.11 -2.85 9.43
C VAL A 23 7.82 -1.35 9.27
N TYR A 24 6.61 -0.92 9.59
CA TYR A 24 6.18 0.46 9.50
C TYR A 24 6.13 1.13 10.88
N THR A 25 6.40 2.42 10.92
CA THR A 25 6.23 3.21 12.13
C THR A 25 4.75 3.60 12.32
N LYS A 26 4.38 3.94 13.56
CA LYS A 26 3.05 4.49 13.87
C LYS A 26 2.71 5.69 12.99
N ASP A 27 3.65 6.63 12.82
CA ASP A 27 3.43 7.85 12.02
C ASP A 27 3.20 7.53 10.54
N GLN A 28 3.87 6.49 10.00
CA GLN A 28 3.62 6.03 8.63
C GLN A 28 2.23 5.43 8.49
N PHE A 29 1.83 4.61 9.44
CA PHE A 29 0.49 4.04 9.48
C PHE A 29 -0.59 5.15 9.53
N GLU A 30 -0.48 6.09 10.47
CA GLU A 30 -1.43 7.20 10.59
C GLU A 30 -1.46 8.10 9.34
N ASP A 31 -0.30 8.37 8.73
CA ASP A 31 -0.23 9.12 7.47
C ASP A 31 -0.93 8.38 6.32
N TRP A 32 -0.75 7.06 6.20
CA TRP A 32 -1.42 6.30 5.15
C TRP A 32 -2.93 6.21 5.34
N PHE A 33 -3.40 6.12 6.58
CA PHE A 33 -4.83 6.05 6.90
C PHE A 33 -5.55 7.40 6.87
N ALA A 34 -4.85 8.51 7.06
CA ALA A 34 -5.51 9.81 6.97
C ALA A 34 -6.25 10.00 5.62
N PRO A 35 -7.52 10.46 5.61
CA PRO A 35 -8.20 11.21 6.68
C PRO A 35 -8.88 10.35 7.76
N LEU A 36 -8.93 9.02 7.65
CA LEU A 36 -9.47 8.16 8.71
C LEU A 36 -8.58 8.20 9.94
N THR A 37 -9.20 8.13 11.09
CA THR A 37 -8.54 8.22 12.40
C THR A 37 -8.98 7.07 13.29
N ARG A 38 -8.34 6.93 14.46
CA ARG A 38 -8.76 5.96 15.46
C ARG A 38 -10.27 6.05 15.80
N LYS A 39 -10.86 7.25 15.82
CA LYS A 39 -12.28 7.43 16.15
C LYS A 39 -13.23 6.77 15.13
N ASP A 40 -12.77 6.66 13.89
CA ASP A 40 -13.55 6.04 12.82
C ASP A 40 -13.49 4.50 12.90
N ILE A 41 -12.48 3.95 13.60
CA ILE A 41 -12.14 2.53 13.66
C ILE A 41 -12.57 1.87 14.98
N GLU A 42 -12.46 2.58 16.11
CA GLU A 42 -12.72 2.01 17.44
C GLU A 42 -14.12 1.40 17.54
N GLY A 43 -14.21 0.11 17.92
CA GLY A 43 -15.45 -0.65 18.03
C GLY A 43 -16.11 -1.01 16.69
N LYS A 44 -15.36 -0.99 15.58
CA LYS A 44 -15.84 -1.33 14.23
C LYS A 44 -15.27 -2.65 13.74
N SER A 45 -16.00 -3.32 12.85
CA SER A 45 -15.46 -4.43 12.06
C SER A 45 -14.63 -3.87 10.91
N VAL A 46 -13.40 -4.39 10.76
CA VAL A 46 -12.40 -3.88 9.83
C VAL A 46 -11.83 -5.01 8.97
N LEU A 47 -11.73 -4.79 7.66
CA LEU A 47 -11.12 -5.71 6.72
C LEU A 47 -9.93 -5.06 6.02
N GLU A 48 -8.78 -5.74 6.03
CA GLU A 48 -7.64 -5.43 5.17
C GLU A 48 -7.57 -6.38 3.98
N LEU A 49 -7.65 -5.84 2.77
CA LEU A 49 -7.43 -6.59 1.54
C LEU A 49 -5.99 -6.42 1.06
N GLY A 50 -5.22 -7.51 1.09
CA GLY A 50 -3.79 -7.53 0.84
C GLY A 50 -2.98 -7.24 2.11
N CYS A 51 -3.18 -8.00 3.17
CA CYS A 51 -2.56 -7.73 4.48
C CYS A 51 -1.06 -8.10 4.56
N GLY A 52 -0.55 -8.85 3.59
CA GLY A 52 0.84 -9.30 3.60
C GLY A 52 1.21 -10.02 4.90
N ASN A 53 2.28 -9.58 5.55
CA ASN A 53 2.73 -10.10 6.85
C ASN A 53 2.02 -9.45 8.06
N GLY A 54 0.91 -8.74 7.86
CA GLY A 54 0.15 -8.09 8.92
C GLY A 54 0.76 -6.81 9.49
N SER A 55 1.78 -6.22 8.85
CA SER A 55 2.49 -5.03 9.38
C SER A 55 1.57 -3.84 9.65
N LEU A 56 0.52 -3.61 8.85
CA LEU A 56 -0.47 -2.56 9.13
C LEU A 56 -1.47 -3.00 10.20
N MET A 57 -1.86 -4.28 10.18
CA MET A 57 -2.78 -4.84 11.18
C MET A 57 -2.25 -4.72 12.61
N VAL A 58 -0.93 -4.87 12.82
CA VAL A 58 -0.27 -4.66 14.12
C VAL A 58 -0.55 -3.26 14.69
N HIS A 59 -0.55 -2.22 13.83
CA HIS A 59 -0.93 -0.86 14.23
C HIS A 59 -2.44 -0.68 14.33
N MET A 60 -3.21 -1.31 13.43
CA MET A 60 -4.67 -1.23 13.42
C MET A 60 -5.27 -1.74 14.74
N VAL A 61 -4.74 -2.80 15.29
CA VAL A 61 -5.18 -3.35 16.60
C VAL A 61 -5.09 -2.32 17.73
N ILE A 62 -4.10 -1.39 17.68
CA ILE A 62 -3.95 -0.32 18.68
C ILE A 62 -5.14 0.65 18.64
N TRP A 63 -5.81 0.77 17.49
CA TRP A 63 -7.02 1.57 17.31
C TRP A 63 -8.30 0.87 17.81
N LYS A 64 -8.17 -0.36 18.34
CA LYS A 64 -9.23 -1.14 19.01
C LYS A 64 -10.46 -1.40 18.13
N PRO A 65 -10.31 -1.99 16.95
CA PRO A 65 -11.46 -2.50 16.22
C PRO A 65 -12.17 -3.58 17.06
N GLU A 66 -13.48 -3.74 16.87
CA GLU A 66 -14.24 -4.85 17.44
C GLU A 66 -13.77 -6.19 16.84
N TYR A 67 -13.59 -6.21 15.52
CA TYR A 67 -13.09 -7.35 14.77
C TYR A 67 -12.17 -6.86 13.64
N LEU A 68 -11.08 -7.55 13.40
CA LEU A 68 -10.12 -7.25 12.35
C LEU A 68 -9.82 -8.51 11.55
N GLU A 69 -10.08 -8.46 10.23
CA GLU A 69 -9.70 -9.54 9.32
C GLU A 69 -8.69 -9.02 8.29
N GLY A 70 -7.68 -9.83 7.98
CA GLY A 70 -6.73 -9.59 6.90
C GLY A 70 -6.78 -10.72 5.88
N VAL A 71 -6.82 -10.37 4.59
CA VAL A 71 -6.82 -11.34 3.49
C VAL A 71 -5.59 -11.11 2.61
N ASP A 72 -4.83 -12.16 2.33
CA ASP A 72 -3.70 -12.10 1.38
C ASP A 72 -3.55 -13.41 0.60
N LEU A 73 -3.05 -13.30 -0.63
CA LEU A 73 -2.85 -14.44 -1.53
C LEU A 73 -1.56 -15.21 -1.22
N GLY A 74 -0.56 -14.53 -0.65
CA GLY A 74 0.79 -15.03 -0.43
C GLY A 74 0.95 -15.84 0.86
N ASP A 75 2.07 -16.56 0.98
CA ASP A 75 2.45 -17.29 2.20
C ASP A 75 2.88 -16.36 3.35
N SER A 76 2.92 -15.05 3.12
CA SER A 76 3.12 -14.01 4.14
C SER A 76 2.03 -14.02 5.23
N VAL A 77 0.86 -14.63 4.96
CA VAL A 77 -0.20 -14.82 5.97
C VAL A 77 0.29 -15.60 7.20
N VAL A 78 1.21 -16.54 7.04
CA VAL A 78 1.82 -17.28 8.17
C VAL A 78 2.58 -16.34 9.10
N THR A 79 3.32 -15.40 8.53
CA THR A 79 4.01 -14.36 9.33
C THR A 79 3.01 -13.38 9.96
N ALA A 80 1.91 -13.07 9.26
CA ALA A 80 0.84 -12.23 9.82
C ALA A 80 0.19 -12.90 11.05
N GLU A 81 -0.11 -14.20 10.97
CA GLU A 81 -0.63 -14.98 12.12
C GLU A 81 0.31 -14.93 13.33
N ILE A 82 1.63 -15.06 13.10
CA ILE A 82 2.65 -14.95 14.16
C ILE A 82 2.66 -13.53 14.77
N ASN A 83 2.69 -12.49 13.92
CA ASN A 83 2.73 -11.10 14.35
C ASN A 83 1.47 -10.66 15.12
N LEU A 84 0.36 -11.34 14.91
CA LEU A 84 -0.95 -11.04 15.50
C LEU A 84 -1.39 -12.07 16.55
N ALA A 85 -0.53 -13.03 16.88
CA ALA A 85 -0.85 -14.10 17.83
C ALA A 85 -1.36 -13.58 19.17
N GLY A 86 -2.28 -14.34 19.80
CA GLY A 86 -2.86 -14.01 21.11
C GLY A 86 -3.96 -12.93 21.09
N ARG A 87 -4.48 -12.54 19.91
CA ARG A 87 -5.58 -11.58 19.73
C ARG A 87 -6.82 -12.30 19.24
N GLU A 88 -7.80 -12.48 20.12
CA GLU A 88 -9.03 -13.26 19.83
C GLU A 88 -9.93 -12.60 18.78
N ASN A 89 -9.85 -11.27 18.62
CA ASN A 89 -10.64 -10.49 17.66
C ASN A 89 -9.93 -10.24 16.32
N VAL A 90 -8.85 -10.97 16.02
CA VAL A 90 -8.11 -10.83 14.78
C VAL A 90 -8.06 -12.16 14.03
N GLN A 91 -8.38 -12.12 12.75
CA GLN A 91 -8.28 -13.26 11.84
C GLN A 91 -7.39 -12.92 10.64
N VAL A 92 -6.64 -13.91 10.18
CA VAL A 92 -5.89 -13.84 8.92
C VAL A 92 -6.37 -14.97 8.02
N THR A 93 -6.70 -14.63 6.78
CA THR A 93 -7.25 -15.58 5.80
C THR A 93 -6.37 -15.60 4.56
N LYS A 94 -5.89 -16.77 4.15
CA LYS A 94 -5.22 -16.91 2.86
C LYS A 94 -6.27 -16.99 1.75
N GLY A 95 -6.25 -16.02 0.83
CA GLY A 95 -7.21 -15.95 -0.27
C GLY A 95 -6.91 -14.88 -1.28
N ASP A 96 -7.51 -15.01 -2.46
CA ASP A 96 -7.45 -13.97 -3.50
C ASP A 96 -8.41 -12.83 -3.12
N LEU A 97 -7.84 -11.65 -2.87
CA LEU A 97 -8.62 -10.48 -2.51
C LEU A 97 -9.65 -10.08 -3.59
N VAL A 98 -9.39 -10.39 -4.87
CA VAL A 98 -10.32 -10.07 -5.96
C VAL A 98 -11.59 -10.91 -5.87
N GLU A 99 -11.45 -12.19 -5.51
CA GLU A 99 -12.56 -13.16 -5.40
C GLU A 99 -13.18 -13.18 -3.98
N PHE A 100 -12.48 -12.63 -3.00
CA PHE A 100 -12.91 -12.64 -1.61
C PHE A 100 -14.26 -11.92 -1.44
N THR A 101 -15.18 -12.59 -0.77
CA THR A 101 -16.48 -12.04 -0.38
C THR A 101 -16.80 -12.52 1.00
N SER A 102 -16.92 -11.61 1.96
CA SER A 102 -17.36 -11.91 3.30
C SER A 102 -18.86 -12.16 3.34
N PRO A 103 -19.35 -13.14 4.14
CA PRO A 103 -20.77 -13.31 4.39
C PRO A 103 -21.41 -12.07 5.01
N GLU A 104 -20.67 -11.36 5.86
CA GLU A 104 -21.09 -10.11 6.49
C GLU A 104 -20.12 -9.01 6.09
N PRO A 105 -20.56 -7.97 5.34
CA PRO A 105 -19.72 -6.84 5.00
C PRO A 105 -19.24 -6.07 6.24
N PHE A 106 -18.10 -5.38 6.11
CA PHE A 106 -17.39 -4.70 7.18
C PHE A 106 -17.76 -3.22 7.29
N ASP A 107 -17.65 -2.66 8.51
CA ASP A 107 -17.78 -1.21 8.74
C ASP A 107 -16.73 -0.43 8.00
N ILE A 108 -15.50 -0.98 7.95
CA ILE A 108 -14.34 -0.37 7.31
C ILE A 108 -13.64 -1.42 6.45
N VAL A 109 -13.42 -1.10 5.18
CA VAL A 109 -12.57 -1.92 4.29
C VAL A 109 -11.44 -1.06 3.75
N TYR A 110 -10.21 -1.54 3.87
CA TYR A 110 -9.07 -0.84 3.30
C TYR A 110 -8.15 -1.74 2.48
N CYS A 111 -7.48 -1.11 1.50
CA CYS A 111 -6.51 -1.76 0.65
C CYS A 111 -5.34 -0.80 0.38
N ILE A 112 -4.24 -0.99 1.09
CA ILE A 112 -3.09 -0.08 1.06
C ILE A 112 -1.89 -0.77 0.41
N GLY A 113 -1.42 -0.21 -0.70
CA GLY A 113 -0.20 -0.69 -1.36
C GLY A 113 -0.38 -1.90 -2.26
N VAL A 114 -1.61 -2.35 -2.57
CA VAL A 114 -1.88 -3.62 -3.24
C VAL A 114 -2.56 -3.46 -4.60
N LEU A 115 -3.61 -2.65 -4.73
CA LEU A 115 -4.42 -2.58 -5.96
C LEU A 115 -3.59 -2.38 -7.24
N HIS A 116 -2.55 -1.57 -7.17
CA HIS A 116 -1.69 -1.26 -8.32
C HIS A 116 -0.72 -2.40 -8.69
N HIS A 117 -0.71 -3.49 -7.93
CA HIS A 117 0.03 -4.72 -8.23
C HIS A 117 -0.82 -5.83 -8.82
N LEU A 118 -2.14 -5.64 -8.88
CA LEU A 118 -3.07 -6.59 -9.48
C LEU A 118 -3.08 -6.49 -11.01
N GLN A 119 -3.43 -7.58 -11.67
CA GLN A 119 -3.70 -7.60 -13.11
C GLN A 119 -4.82 -6.63 -13.48
N SER A 120 -5.84 -6.56 -12.63
CA SER A 120 -6.96 -5.64 -12.76
C SER A 120 -7.15 -4.87 -11.45
N PRO A 121 -6.52 -3.68 -11.30
CA PRO A 121 -6.73 -2.82 -10.14
C PRO A 121 -8.20 -2.49 -9.88
N GLU A 122 -9.00 -2.38 -10.94
CA GLU A 122 -10.43 -2.09 -10.85
C GLU A 122 -11.21 -3.23 -10.17
N LYS A 123 -10.92 -4.50 -10.51
CA LYS A 123 -11.54 -5.65 -9.85
C LYS A 123 -11.18 -5.73 -8.37
N GLY A 124 -9.93 -5.37 -8.02
CA GLY A 124 -9.54 -5.21 -6.62
C GLY A 124 -10.35 -4.13 -5.91
N PHE A 125 -10.58 -2.99 -6.56
CA PHE A 125 -11.43 -1.94 -6.02
C PHE A 125 -12.90 -2.37 -5.91
N GLU A 126 -13.41 -3.14 -6.85
CA GLU A 126 -14.75 -3.76 -6.75
C GLU A 126 -14.88 -4.66 -5.52
N SER A 127 -13.83 -5.41 -5.19
CA SER A 127 -13.81 -6.23 -3.97
C SER A 127 -13.83 -5.37 -2.70
N VAL A 128 -13.11 -4.23 -2.68
CA VAL A 128 -13.19 -3.27 -1.57
C VAL A 128 -14.64 -2.80 -1.38
N ILE A 129 -15.30 -2.38 -2.45
CA ILE A 129 -16.69 -1.90 -2.37
C ILE A 129 -17.65 -3.01 -1.94
N ARG A 130 -17.54 -4.21 -2.54
CA ARG A 130 -18.41 -5.36 -2.25
C ARG A 130 -18.37 -5.78 -0.78
N ASN A 131 -17.22 -5.69 -0.15
CA ASN A 131 -17.04 -6.09 1.25
C ASN A 131 -17.31 -4.94 2.25
N THR A 132 -17.61 -3.73 1.78
CA THR A 132 -17.97 -2.58 2.64
C THR A 132 -19.48 -2.51 2.79
N LYS A 133 -19.98 -2.48 4.03
CA LYS A 133 -21.42 -2.39 4.28
C LYS A 133 -22.03 -1.02 3.98
N ALA A 134 -23.33 -0.95 3.81
CA ALA A 134 -24.05 0.32 3.68
C ALA A 134 -23.72 1.25 4.87
N GLY A 135 -23.36 2.50 4.59
CA GLY A 135 -22.87 3.48 5.57
C GLY A 135 -21.43 3.26 6.04
N GLY A 136 -20.79 2.17 5.66
CA GLY A 136 -19.38 1.86 5.96
C GLY A 136 -18.39 2.69 5.15
N ASN A 137 -17.16 2.79 5.62
CA ASN A 137 -16.08 3.50 4.95
C ASN A 137 -15.18 2.55 4.16
N PHE A 138 -14.71 3.00 3.02
CA PHE A 138 -13.60 2.35 2.31
C PHE A 138 -12.43 3.30 2.16
N HIS A 139 -11.21 2.75 2.16
CA HIS A 139 -9.97 3.52 2.04
C HIS A 139 -8.92 2.74 1.24
N CYS A 140 -8.31 3.41 0.25
CA CYS A 140 -7.29 2.81 -0.60
C CYS A 140 -6.08 3.73 -0.74
N TRP A 141 -4.91 3.10 -0.96
CA TRP A 141 -3.69 3.80 -1.33
C TRP A 141 -3.00 3.10 -2.51
N VAL A 142 -2.67 3.88 -3.54
CA VAL A 142 -2.04 3.38 -4.78
C VAL A 142 -0.92 4.29 -5.26
N TYR A 143 0.02 3.76 -6.06
CA TYR A 143 0.98 4.58 -6.78
C TYR A 143 0.29 5.43 -7.83
N ALA A 144 0.58 6.74 -7.80
CA ALA A 144 0.08 7.70 -8.78
C ALA A 144 0.83 7.57 -10.12
N ARG A 145 0.17 7.84 -11.23
CA ARG A 145 0.86 8.09 -12.49
C ARG A 145 1.57 9.44 -12.46
N GLU A 146 0.95 10.41 -11.85
CA GLU A 146 1.45 11.75 -11.61
C GLU A 146 2.64 11.70 -10.64
N GLY A 147 3.69 12.48 -10.93
CA GLY A 147 4.90 12.56 -10.11
C GLY A 147 5.87 11.38 -10.24
N ASN A 148 5.48 10.27 -10.85
CA ASN A 148 6.30 9.06 -10.97
C ASN A 148 7.00 8.91 -12.33
N ALA A 149 7.19 9.98 -13.10
CA ALA A 149 7.86 9.90 -14.40
C ALA A 149 9.26 9.27 -14.30
N VAL A 150 10.06 9.69 -13.32
CA VAL A 150 11.42 9.14 -13.09
C VAL A 150 11.36 7.63 -12.82
N ILE A 151 10.44 7.20 -11.95
CA ILE A 151 10.29 5.77 -11.62
C ILE A 151 9.88 4.98 -12.87
N ARG A 152 8.90 5.46 -13.62
CA ARG A 152 8.38 4.80 -14.82
C ARG A 152 9.39 4.69 -15.95
N TYR A 153 10.24 5.71 -16.14
CA TYR A 153 11.20 5.72 -17.24
C TYR A 153 12.58 5.15 -16.88
N ILE A 154 12.94 5.12 -15.60
CA ILE A 154 14.24 4.60 -15.12
C ILE A 154 14.06 3.25 -14.41
N VAL A 155 13.18 3.16 -13.41
CA VAL A 155 13.07 1.97 -12.56
C VAL A 155 12.32 0.84 -13.28
N ASP A 156 11.24 1.13 -14.02
CA ASP A 156 10.46 0.09 -14.71
C ASP A 156 11.27 -0.71 -15.77
N PRO A 157 12.14 -0.10 -16.59
CA PRO A 157 13.02 -0.87 -17.48
C PRO A 157 13.98 -1.78 -16.71
N VAL A 158 14.54 -1.29 -15.59
CA VAL A 158 15.42 -2.08 -14.71
C VAL A 158 14.65 -3.23 -14.06
N ARG A 159 13.41 -2.99 -13.61
CA ARG A 159 12.53 -4.00 -13.02
C ARG A 159 12.33 -5.21 -13.94
N LYS A 160 12.13 -4.99 -15.24
CA LYS A 160 11.94 -6.08 -16.22
C LYS A 160 13.07 -7.09 -16.23
N VAL A 161 14.28 -6.65 -15.92
CA VAL A 161 15.47 -7.51 -15.82
C VAL A 161 15.63 -8.01 -14.38
N ALA A 162 15.52 -7.12 -13.40
CA ALA A 162 15.80 -7.43 -12.00
C ALA A 162 14.79 -8.43 -11.39
N SER A 163 13.51 -8.38 -11.83
CA SER A 163 12.44 -9.26 -11.30
C SER A 163 12.59 -10.74 -11.64
N VAL A 164 13.43 -11.08 -12.62
CA VAL A 164 13.69 -12.47 -13.01
C VAL A 164 15.02 -13.01 -12.46
N LEU A 165 15.78 -12.19 -11.76
CA LEU A 165 17.07 -12.55 -11.18
C LEU A 165 16.92 -13.07 -9.74
N PRO A 166 17.91 -13.82 -9.23
CA PRO A 166 17.97 -14.17 -7.80
C PRO A 166 17.89 -12.91 -6.92
N TRP A 167 17.16 -13.00 -5.80
CA TRP A 167 16.87 -11.85 -4.91
C TRP A 167 18.12 -11.08 -4.47
N TRP A 168 19.24 -11.78 -4.19
CA TRP A 168 20.50 -11.16 -3.77
C TRP A 168 21.15 -10.32 -4.89
N MET A 169 21.04 -10.76 -6.15
CA MET A 169 21.49 -9.97 -7.31
C MET A 169 20.64 -8.70 -7.43
N THR A 170 19.31 -8.83 -7.38
CA THR A 170 18.41 -7.68 -7.43
C THR A 170 18.69 -6.70 -6.30
N LYS A 171 18.90 -7.19 -5.08
CA LYS A 171 19.17 -6.34 -3.90
C LYS A 171 20.49 -5.58 -3.98
N TYR A 172 21.58 -6.28 -4.32
CA TYR A 172 22.92 -5.70 -4.21
C TYR A 172 23.42 -5.05 -5.51
N PHE A 173 23.06 -5.58 -6.68
CA PHE A 173 23.54 -5.08 -7.97
C PHE A 173 22.58 -4.13 -8.68
N PHE A 174 21.30 -4.11 -8.29
CA PHE A 174 20.30 -3.22 -8.89
C PHE A 174 19.74 -2.23 -7.86
N ALA A 175 19.14 -2.69 -6.77
CA ALA A 175 18.54 -1.80 -5.78
C ALA A 175 19.57 -0.88 -5.14
N THR A 176 20.70 -1.42 -4.67
CA THR A 176 21.72 -0.62 -4.00
C THR A 176 22.30 0.49 -4.88
N PRO A 177 22.73 0.25 -6.12
CA PRO A 177 23.22 1.33 -7.02
C PRO A 177 22.16 2.38 -7.35
N LEU A 178 20.89 2.02 -7.45
CA LEU A 178 19.79 2.98 -7.67
C LEU A 178 19.50 3.84 -6.44
N VAL A 179 19.61 3.23 -5.26
CA VAL A 179 19.28 3.89 -3.98
C VAL A 179 20.36 4.91 -3.57
N VAL A 180 21.63 4.60 -3.75
CA VAL A 180 22.73 5.46 -3.28
C VAL A 180 22.62 6.90 -3.79
N PRO A 181 22.53 7.17 -5.10
CA PRO A 181 22.46 8.55 -5.60
C PRO A 181 21.17 9.24 -5.16
N PHE A 182 20.04 8.55 -5.12
CA PHE A 182 18.79 9.14 -4.65
C PHE A 182 18.81 9.42 -3.14
N TYR A 183 19.42 8.56 -2.34
CA TYR A 183 19.55 8.79 -0.91
C TYR A 183 20.45 9.99 -0.60
N LEU A 184 21.53 10.17 -1.36
CA LEU A 184 22.38 11.37 -1.28
C LEU A 184 21.61 12.63 -1.68
N TYR A 185 20.84 12.55 -2.78
CA TYR A 185 19.93 13.63 -3.18
C TYR A 185 18.92 13.97 -2.09
N ALA A 186 18.31 12.96 -1.45
CA ALA A 186 17.35 13.16 -0.36
C ALA A 186 18.00 13.87 0.85
N LYS A 187 19.18 13.42 1.27
CA LYS A 187 19.93 14.08 2.36
C LYS A 187 20.32 15.53 2.01
N LEU A 188 20.70 15.78 0.75
CA LEU A 188 20.99 17.15 0.27
C LEU A 188 19.73 18.02 0.32
N MET A 189 18.58 17.53 -0.16
CA MET A 189 17.31 18.29 -0.13
C MET A 189 16.88 18.64 1.29
N LYS A 190 17.17 17.79 2.27
CA LYS A 190 16.91 18.09 3.70
C LYS A 190 17.75 19.25 4.22
N LEU A 191 18.98 19.43 3.72
CA LEU A 191 19.91 20.48 4.14
C LEU A 191 19.65 21.83 3.46
N LEU A 192 18.99 21.81 2.29
CA LEU A 192 18.73 23.03 1.53
C LEU A 192 17.49 23.79 2.10
N PRO A 193 17.47 25.14 1.94
CA PRO A 193 16.34 25.93 2.35
C PRO A 193 15.07 25.56 1.57
N LYS A 194 13.93 25.52 2.24
CA LYS A 194 12.63 25.14 1.65
C LYS A 194 12.05 26.24 0.74
N ILE A 195 12.77 26.62 -0.30
CA ILE A 195 12.33 27.64 -1.26
C ILE A 195 11.54 27.02 -2.42
N ALA A 196 10.69 27.83 -3.06
CA ALA A 196 9.80 27.40 -4.14
C ALA A 196 10.53 26.75 -5.33
N LEU A 197 11.78 27.16 -5.60
CA LEU A 197 12.59 26.61 -6.68
C LEU A 197 12.88 25.12 -6.48
N PHE A 198 13.27 24.70 -5.26
CA PHE A 198 13.60 23.31 -4.98
C PHE A 198 12.37 22.40 -4.95
N LYS A 199 11.18 22.94 -4.60
CA LYS A 199 9.92 22.17 -4.66
C LYS A 199 9.55 21.69 -6.06
N LYS A 200 10.12 22.28 -7.11
CA LYS A 200 9.91 21.87 -8.51
C LYS A 200 10.81 20.70 -8.94
N LEU A 201 11.77 20.30 -8.13
CA LEU A 201 12.67 19.18 -8.44
C LEU A 201 11.89 17.84 -8.41
N PRO A 202 12.28 16.89 -9.27
CA PRO A 202 11.62 15.60 -9.32
C PRO A 202 11.63 14.88 -7.97
N LEU A 203 10.49 14.33 -7.58
CA LEU A 203 10.33 13.56 -6.34
C LEU A 203 10.74 14.33 -5.06
N TYR A 204 10.67 15.66 -5.05
CA TYR A 204 11.14 16.50 -3.93
C TYR A 204 10.48 16.10 -2.60
N GLU A 205 9.16 16.02 -2.54
CA GLU A 205 8.43 15.64 -1.32
C GLU A 205 8.76 14.20 -0.89
N TYR A 206 8.90 13.29 -1.85
CA TYR A 206 9.34 11.92 -1.59
C TYR A 206 10.78 11.87 -1.07
N ALA A 207 11.68 12.69 -1.63
CA ALA A 207 13.06 12.81 -1.18
C ALA A 207 13.13 13.31 0.28
N LEU A 208 12.35 14.32 0.65
CA LEU A 208 12.27 14.78 2.03
C LEU A 208 11.78 13.69 2.98
N TRP A 209 10.77 12.91 2.56
CA TRP A 209 10.27 11.79 3.34
C TRP A 209 11.33 10.68 3.50
N ILE A 210 12.08 10.35 2.44
CA ILE A 210 13.20 9.38 2.51
C ILE A 210 14.35 9.89 3.38
N ALA A 211 14.62 11.19 3.38
CA ALA A 211 15.70 11.76 4.18
C ALA A 211 15.55 11.54 5.69
N GLU A 212 14.32 11.30 6.16
CA GLU A 212 13.99 10.96 7.56
C GLU A 212 14.18 9.47 7.88
N ARG A 213 14.53 8.65 6.89
CA ARG A 213 14.61 7.18 6.99
C ARG A 213 16.05 6.70 6.93
N GLU A 214 16.26 5.48 7.44
CA GLU A 214 17.54 4.80 7.32
C GLU A 214 17.77 4.28 5.89
N PHE A 215 19.05 4.18 5.49
CA PHE A 215 19.43 3.66 4.19
C PHE A 215 18.91 2.23 3.94
N ALA A 216 18.96 1.39 4.98
CA ALA A 216 18.48 0.00 4.89
C ALA A 216 16.99 -0.09 4.56
N PHE A 217 16.17 0.77 5.18
CA PHE A 217 14.74 0.88 4.87
C PHE A 217 14.51 1.29 3.41
N PHE A 218 15.18 2.36 2.96
CA PHE A 218 14.99 2.82 1.57
C PHE A 218 15.48 1.78 0.54
N ARG A 219 16.58 1.09 0.83
CA ARG A 219 17.05 -0.01 -0.02
C ARG A 219 16.03 -1.15 -0.08
N HIS A 220 15.34 -1.45 1.04
CA HIS A 220 14.28 -2.44 1.05
C HIS A 220 13.08 -2.01 0.18
N VAL A 221 12.62 -0.77 0.31
CA VAL A 221 11.55 -0.21 -0.54
C VAL A 221 11.91 -0.29 -2.04
N ALA A 222 13.14 0.03 -2.40
CA ALA A 222 13.59 -0.08 -3.79
C ALA A 222 13.69 -1.53 -4.25
N PHE A 223 14.13 -2.44 -3.38
CA PHE A 223 14.17 -3.86 -3.66
C PHE A 223 12.76 -4.41 -3.92
N ASP A 224 11.77 -4.10 -3.09
CA ASP A 224 10.37 -4.50 -3.28
C ASP A 224 9.82 -4.02 -4.62
N GLN A 225 10.13 -2.81 -5.02
CA GLN A 225 9.73 -2.30 -6.33
C GLN A 225 10.38 -3.06 -7.51
N LEU A 226 11.60 -3.56 -7.33
CA LEU A 226 12.34 -4.25 -8.38
C LEU A 226 11.98 -5.74 -8.50
N VAL A 227 11.61 -6.40 -7.41
CA VAL A 227 11.20 -7.82 -7.44
C VAL A 227 9.76 -8.02 -7.87
N THR A 228 8.93 -6.98 -7.79
CA THR A 228 7.51 -7.05 -8.15
C THR A 228 7.36 -7.17 -9.67
N PRO A 229 6.79 -8.27 -10.20
CA PRO A 229 6.68 -8.50 -11.64
C PRO A 229 5.80 -7.47 -12.34
N GLN A 230 4.79 -6.95 -11.63
CA GLN A 230 3.80 -6.04 -12.19
C GLN A 230 3.53 -4.87 -11.24
N THR A 231 3.52 -3.66 -11.80
CA THR A 231 3.10 -2.43 -11.10
C THR A 231 2.42 -1.50 -12.08
N ALA A 232 1.18 -1.13 -11.79
CA ALA A 232 0.45 -0.09 -12.49
C ALA A 232 0.61 1.25 -11.76
N TYR A 233 0.65 2.35 -12.50
CA TYR A 233 0.60 3.70 -11.95
C TYR A 233 -0.75 4.30 -12.31
N ILE A 234 -1.57 4.51 -11.30
CA ILE A 234 -3.00 4.85 -11.47
C ILE A 234 -3.16 6.36 -11.63
N PRO A 235 -3.68 6.85 -12.78
CA PRO A 235 -3.98 8.27 -12.95
C PRO A 235 -5.12 8.70 -12.03
N LYS A 236 -5.14 9.97 -11.60
CA LYS A 236 -6.26 10.56 -10.85
C LYS A 236 -7.61 10.36 -11.55
N ALA A 237 -7.64 10.58 -12.86
CA ALA A 237 -8.85 10.41 -13.66
C ALA A 237 -9.44 8.99 -13.60
N THR A 238 -8.60 7.96 -13.51
CA THR A 238 -9.07 6.58 -13.33
C THR A 238 -9.74 6.38 -11.96
N ILE A 239 -9.17 6.96 -10.90
CA ILE A 239 -9.78 6.90 -9.56
C ILE A 239 -11.11 7.68 -9.55
N GLU A 240 -11.15 8.86 -10.16
CA GLU A 240 -12.38 9.64 -10.32
C GLU A 240 -13.45 8.84 -11.04
N GLN A 241 -13.08 8.14 -12.12
CA GLN A 241 -13.99 7.26 -12.85
C GLN A 241 -14.49 6.10 -11.96
N TRP A 242 -13.59 5.43 -11.21
CA TRP A 242 -13.99 4.35 -10.30
C TRP A 242 -14.99 4.82 -9.25
N LEU A 243 -14.79 6.01 -8.68
CA LEU A 243 -15.69 6.56 -7.67
C LEU A 243 -17.04 6.99 -8.26
N THR A 244 -17.02 7.68 -9.41
CA THR A 244 -18.26 8.26 -9.99
C THR A 244 -19.12 7.27 -10.74
N SER A 245 -18.55 6.17 -11.26
CA SER A 245 -19.31 5.15 -11.99
C SER A 245 -20.14 4.23 -11.09
N ARG A 246 -19.91 4.24 -9.79
CA ARG A 246 -20.55 3.34 -8.81
C ARG A 246 -21.60 4.08 -8.01
N LYS A 247 -22.90 3.72 -8.25
CA LYS A 247 -24.06 4.35 -7.60
C LYS A 247 -24.16 4.07 -6.11
N GLU A 248 -23.56 2.97 -5.67
CA GLU A 248 -23.47 2.57 -4.27
C GLU A 248 -22.54 3.44 -3.43
N ILE A 249 -21.72 4.29 -4.06
CA ILE A 249 -20.83 5.21 -3.33
C ILE A 249 -21.54 6.55 -3.08
N ASP A 250 -21.54 7.00 -1.81
CA ASP A 250 -21.98 8.35 -1.48
C ASP A 250 -20.94 9.38 -1.97
N GLN A 251 -21.23 10.00 -3.10
CA GLN A 251 -20.35 10.95 -3.78
C GLN A 251 -19.96 12.16 -2.92
N LYS A 252 -20.76 12.51 -1.91
CA LYS A 252 -20.48 13.65 -1.01
C LYS A 252 -19.36 13.35 -0.02
N THR A 253 -19.06 12.07 0.19
CA THR A 253 -18.06 11.61 1.17
C THR A 253 -16.73 11.26 0.52
N THR A 254 -16.67 11.22 -0.82
CA THR A 254 -15.47 10.78 -1.54
C THR A 254 -14.32 11.79 -1.42
N TYR A 255 -13.12 11.27 -1.38
CA TYR A 255 -11.90 12.07 -1.38
C TYR A 255 -10.80 11.40 -2.23
N ILE A 256 -9.94 12.24 -2.84
CA ILE A 256 -8.70 11.82 -3.52
C ILE A 256 -7.61 12.79 -3.08
N ILE A 257 -6.61 12.28 -2.38
CA ILE A 257 -5.54 13.08 -1.77
C ILE A 257 -4.19 12.65 -2.34
N MET A 258 -3.42 13.59 -2.89
CA MET A 258 -2.05 13.34 -3.29
C MET A 258 -1.16 13.25 -2.05
N ARG A 259 -0.34 12.19 -1.97
CA ARG A 259 0.64 11.99 -0.92
C ARG A 259 2.05 11.96 -1.52
N ASN A 260 2.97 12.72 -0.93
CA ASN A 260 4.38 12.82 -1.31
C ASN A 260 4.62 13.06 -2.81
N GLY A 261 3.64 13.64 -3.53
CA GLY A 261 3.72 13.91 -4.95
C GLY A 261 3.78 12.67 -5.86
N ASN A 262 3.59 11.45 -5.33
CA ASN A 262 3.78 10.21 -6.08
C ASN A 262 2.77 9.08 -5.80
N SER A 263 1.80 9.32 -4.95
CA SER A 263 0.78 8.33 -4.60
C SER A 263 -0.56 8.98 -4.29
N TRP A 264 -1.64 8.21 -4.49
CA TRP A 264 -3.00 8.63 -4.18
C TRP A 264 -3.55 7.89 -2.97
N LYS A 265 -4.13 8.63 -2.04
CA LYS A 265 -5.07 8.12 -1.05
C LYS A 265 -6.46 8.48 -1.51
N PHE A 266 -7.38 7.55 -1.51
CA PHE A 266 -8.76 7.79 -1.89
C PHE A 266 -9.72 6.89 -1.12
N GLY A 267 -10.93 7.36 -0.96
CA GLY A 267 -11.94 6.65 -0.21
C GLY A 267 -13.27 7.38 -0.17
N GLY A 268 -14.16 6.91 0.68
CA GLY A 268 -15.50 7.44 0.87
C GLY A 268 -16.36 6.50 1.68
N LYS A 269 -17.68 6.68 1.60
CA LYS A 269 -18.67 5.80 2.23
C LYS A 269 -19.55 5.12 1.18
N ILE A 270 -20.04 3.94 1.52
CA ILE A 270 -21.15 3.33 0.80
C ILE A 270 -22.44 4.04 1.22
N ALA A 271 -23.28 4.36 0.26
CA ALA A 271 -24.56 5.01 0.53
C ALA A 271 -25.42 4.15 1.45
N THR A 272 -26.11 4.80 2.37
CA THR A 272 -27.25 4.17 3.09
C THR A 272 -28.44 4.23 2.17
N SER A 273 -28.98 3.07 1.77
CA SER A 273 -30.21 2.95 0.97
C SER A 273 -31.39 3.65 1.62
#